data_8507dc51c0d6e421666a9a2b310a9905
#
_entry.id   8507dc51c0d6e421666a9a2b310a9905
#
_cell.length_a   1.000
_cell.length_b   1.000
_cell.length_c   1.000
_cell.angle_alpha   90.00
_cell.angle_beta   90.00
_cell.angle_gamma   90.00
#
_symmetry.space_group_name_H-M   'P 1'
#
loop_
_entity.id
_entity.type
_entity.pdbx_description
1 polymer ?
#
loop_
_entity_poly.entity_id
_entity_poly.type
_entity_poly.pdbx_seq_one_letter_code
_entity_poly.pdbx_strand_id
1 'polypeptide(L)'
;MAQAAREILQATITEWMKFAAERDKMRKIANDVAMVTRTIIKDHLTFFKTKQIDVECENSEDLKVLGTKISVDPIVEETFPTVKASVALKCGGASRFIIINVNATISAGGPPFMFEELKKGVPETFINNAAEFVRDAFLNVARTGGVTTK
;
A
#
# COMPACT_ATOMS: atom_id res chain seq x y z
N MET A 1 -18.69 3.68 43.39
CA MET A 1 -18.76 4.62 42.27
C MET A 1 -20.20 4.85 41.88
N ALA A 2 -20.58 6.09 41.67
CA ALA A 2 -21.94 6.41 41.26
C ALA A 2 -22.25 5.84 39.86
N GLN A 3 -23.51 5.49 39.64
CA GLN A 3 -23.98 4.94 38.37
C GLN A 3 -23.67 5.87 37.20
N ALA A 4 -23.85 7.19 37.37
CA ALA A 4 -23.58 8.16 36.33
C ALA A 4 -22.09 8.17 35.91
N ALA A 5 -21.18 8.01 36.87
CA ALA A 5 -19.76 7.96 36.58
C ALA A 5 -19.40 6.71 35.75
N ARG A 6 -20.01 5.58 36.05
CA ARG A 6 -19.80 4.34 35.28
C ARG A 6 -20.32 4.48 33.86
N GLU A 7 -21.45 5.16 33.69
CA GLU A 7 -22.03 5.36 32.36
C GLU A 7 -21.13 6.25 31.51
N ILE A 8 -20.55 7.30 32.13
CA ILE A 8 -19.60 8.18 31.42
C ILE A 8 -18.38 7.39 30.97
N LEU A 9 -17.81 6.56 31.85
CA LEU A 9 -16.64 5.75 31.54
C LEU A 9 -16.97 4.69 30.50
N GLN A 10 -18.14 4.07 30.59
CA GLN A 10 -18.55 3.05 29.64
C GLN A 10 -18.71 3.65 28.24
N ALA A 11 -19.24 4.85 28.12
CA ALA A 11 -19.35 5.52 26.83
C ALA A 11 -17.97 5.76 26.23
N THR A 12 -17.01 6.19 27.04
CA THR A 12 -15.62 6.40 26.59
C THR A 12 -14.99 5.09 26.15
N ILE A 13 -15.18 4.02 26.92
CA ILE A 13 -14.67 2.68 26.58
C ILE A 13 -15.26 2.19 25.26
N THR A 14 -16.55 2.42 25.06
CA THR A 14 -17.23 1.99 23.82
C THR A 14 -16.65 2.71 22.61
N GLU A 15 -16.39 4.02 22.71
CA GLU A 15 -15.78 4.77 21.63
C GLU A 15 -14.35 4.27 21.33
N TRP A 16 -13.59 4.01 22.38
CA TRP A 16 -12.23 3.49 22.21
C TRP A 16 -12.24 2.11 21.55
N MET A 17 -13.16 1.23 21.94
CA MET A 17 -13.26 -0.10 21.36
C MET A 17 -13.64 -0.05 19.88
N LYS A 18 -14.50 0.89 19.50
CA LYS A 18 -14.83 1.14 18.09
C LYS A 18 -13.58 1.55 17.30
N PHE A 19 -12.84 2.50 17.85
CA PHE A 19 -11.59 2.96 17.22
C PHE A 19 -10.60 1.82 17.09
N ALA A 20 -10.42 1.03 18.15
CA ALA A 20 -9.48 -0.09 18.13
C ALA A 20 -9.84 -1.15 17.08
N ALA A 21 -11.13 -1.44 16.95
CA ALA A 21 -11.61 -2.39 15.95
C ALA A 21 -11.36 -1.86 14.52
N GLU A 22 -11.63 -0.57 14.29
CA GLU A 22 -11.38 0.05 13.00
C GLU A 22 -9.89 0.08 12.68
N ARG A 23 -9.06 0.40 13.67
CA ARG A 23 -7.61 0.38 13.52
C ARG A 23 -7.11 -0.99 13.09
N ASP A 24 -7.57 -2.04 13.76
CA ASP A 24 -7.12 -3.40 13.47
C ASP A 24 -7.57 -3.84 12.08
N LYS A 25 -8.79 -3.48 11.69
CA LYS A 25 -9.32 -3.73 10.36
C LYS A 25 -8.48 -3.04 9.29
N MET A 26 -8.18 -1.77 9.49
CA MET A 26 -7.41 -0.98 8.52
C MET A 26 -5.97 -1.47 8.40
N ARG A 27 -5.36 -1.88 9.51
CA ARG A 27 -4.02 -2.48 9.49
C ARG A 27 -3.99 -3.74 8.65
N LYS A 28 -4.99 -4.60 8.82
CA LYS A 28 -5.07 -5.85 8.07
C LYS A 28 -5.24 -5.58 6.58
N ILE A 29 -6.14 -4.67 6.22
CA ILE A 29 -6.36 -4.32 4.82
C ILE A 29 -5.09 -3.74 4.21
N ALA A 30 -4.42 -2.83 4.91
CA ALA A 30 -3.19 -2.21 4.41
C ALA A 30 -2.11 -3.26 4.16
N ASN A 31 -1.93 -4.20 5.08
CA ASN A 31 -0.96 -5.28 4.91
C ASN A 31 -1.30 -6.18 3.73
N ASP A 32 -2.57 -6.53 3.58
CA ASP A 32 -3.01 -7.37 2.47
C ASP A 32 -2.84 -6.66 1.12
N VAL A 33 -3.17 -5.37 1.06
CA VAL A 33 -3.00 -4.58 -0.15
C VAL A 33 -1.51 -4.45 -0.51
N ALA A 34 -0.65 -4.22 0.49
CA ALA A 34 0.79 -4.15 0.27
C ALA A 34 1.32 -5.47 -0.29
N MET A 35 0.86 -6.59 0.24
CA MET A 35 1.28 -7.90 -0.23
C MET A 35 0.87 -8.15 -1.67
N VAL A 36 -0.38 -7.85 -2.03
CA VAL A 36 -0.87 -7.97 -3.39
C VAL A 36 -0.07 -7.05 -4.33
N THR A 37 0.20 -5.84 -3.89
CA THR A 37 0.96 -4.86 -4.69
C THR A 37 2.38 -5.36 -4.98
N ARG A 38 3.05 -5.92 -3.98
CA ARG A 38 4.39 -6.48 -4.17
C ARG A 38 4.38 -7.61 -5.20
N THR A 39 3.38 -8.46 -5.15
CA THR A 39 3.24 -9.56 -6.09
C THR A 39 3.06 -9.05 -7.52
N ILE A 40 2.23 -8.03 -7.70
CA ILE A 40 2.00 -7.43 -9.01
C ILE A 40 3.26 -6.77 -9.55
N ILE A 41 3.97 -6.01 -8.70
CA ILE A 41 5.22 -5.37 -9.09
C ILE A 41 6.26 -6.43 -9.46
N LYS A 42 6.33 -7.52 -8.71
CA LYS A 42 7.21 -8.63 -9.03
C LYS A 42 6.92 -9.19 -10.43
N ASP A 43 5.65 -9.36 -10.77
CA ASP A 43 5.27 -9.85 -12.10
C ASP A 43 5.69 -8.86 -13.19
N HIS A 44 5.52 -7.56 -12.96
CA HIS A 44 5.95 -6.54 -13.93
C HIS A 44 7.46 -6.53 -14.10
N LEU A 45 8.22 -6.68 -13.01
CA LEU A 45 9.67 -6.75 -13.08
C LEU A 45 10.12 -8.02 -13.78
N THR A 46 9.39 -9.13 -13.61
CA THR A 46 9.68 -10.36 -14.33
C THR A 46 9.58 -10.15 -15.84
N PHE A 47 8.59 -9.37 -16.29
CA PHE A 47 8.49 -9.01 -17.69
C PHE A 47 9.72 -8.22 -18.15
N PHE A 48 10.17 -7.26 -17.35
CA PHE A 48 11.40 -6.50 -17.64
C PHE A 48 12.60 -7.45 -17.74
N LYS A 49 12.68 -8.43 -16.85
CA LYS A 49 13.77 -9.39 -16.84
C LYS A 49 13.82 -10.22 -18.12
N THR A 50 12.65 -10.55 -18.68
CA THR A 50 12.60 -11.27 -19.96
C THR A 50 13.14 -10.44 -21.11
N LYS A 51 13.20 -9.13 -20.96
CA LYS A 51 13.77 -8.20 -21.93
C LYS A 51 15.21 -7.83 -21.60
N GLN A 52 15.84 -8.55 -20.67
CA GLN A 52 17.24 -8.39 -20.27
C GLN A 52 17.52 -7.02 -19.60
N ILE A 53 16.51 -6.46 -18.96
CA ILE A 53 16.67 -5.26 -18.16
C ILE A 53 17.09 -5.68 -16.75
N ASP A 54 18.04 -4.95 -16.17
CA ASP A 54 18.59 -5.26 -14.84
C ASP A 54 17.56 -5.00 -13.74
N VAL A 55 16.95 -6.08 -13.26
CA VAL A 55 15.99 -6.03 -12.15
C VAL A 55 16.25 -7.21 -11.23
N GLU A 56 15.86 -7.05 -9.96
CA GLU A 56 15.84 -8.16 -9.00
C GLU A 56 14.40 -8.35 -8.54
N CYS A 57 13.85 -9.52 -8.79
CA CYS A 57 12.45 -9.81 -8.51
C CYS A 57 12.21 -11.23 -8.02
N GLU A 58 13.23 -11.90 -7.52
CA GLU A 58 13.09 -13.25 -7.01
C GLU A 58 12.37 -13.29 -5.66
N ASN A 59 12.59 -12.26 -4.85
CA ASN A 59 11.97 -12.13 -3.54
C ASN A 59 11.09 -10.88 -3.54
N SER A 60 9.80 -11.04 -3.26
CA SER A 60 8.85 -9.93 -3.27
C SER A 60 9.16 -8.85 -2.24
N GLU A 61 10.03 -9.14 -1.27
CA GLU A 61 10.43 -8.15 -0.27
C GLU A 61 11.76 -7.48 -0.59
N ASP A 62 12.37 -7.84 -1.71
CA ASP A 62 13.65 -7.28 -2.14
C ASP A 62 13.62 -7.01 -3.64
N LEU A 63 12.68 -6.17 -4.04
CA LEU A 63 12.50 -5.82 -5.44
C LEU A 63 13.38 -4.63 -5.80
N LYS A 64 14.07 -4.71 -6.93
CA LYS A 64 14.95 -3.65 -7.41
C LYS A 64 14.81 -3.45 -8.91
N VAL A 65 14.91 -2.21 -9.34
CA VAL A 65 15.00 -1.86 -10.76
C VAL A 65 16.25 -1.03 -10.97
N LEU A 66 17.11 -1.50 -11.89
CA LEU A 66 18.41 -0.87 -12.17
C LEU A 66 19.21 -0.63 -10.87
N GLY A 67 19.17 -1.58 -9.96
CA GLY A 67 19.91 -1.52 -8.70
C GLY A 67 19.25 -0.69 -7.59
N THR A 68 18.14 -0.04 -7.86
CA THR A 68 17.45 0.80 -6.87
C THR A 68 16.27 0.06 -6.28
N LYS A 69 16.19 0.05 -4.95
CA LYS A 69 15.15 -0.67 -4.24
C LYS A 69 13.77 -0.05 -4.44
N ILE A 70 12.79 -0.93 -4.63
CA ILE A 70 11.38 -0.56 -4.64
C ILE A 70 10.82 -0.84 -3.26
N SER A 71 10.23 0.18 -2.64
CA SER A 71 9.60 0.05 -1.33
C SER A 71 8.08 0.03 -1.49
N VAL A 72 7.43 -0.92 -0.83
CA VAL A 72 5.98 -1.00 -0.77
C VAL A 72 5.62 -1.16 0.70
N ASP A 73 5.19 -0.08 1.32
CA ASP A 73 5.01 -0.03 2.76
C ASP A 73 3.59 0.33 3.16
N PRO A 74 2.94 -0.50 3.99
CA PRO A 74 1.66 -0.11 4.57
C PRO A 74 1.87 0.98 5.61
N ILE A 75 1.02 1.98 5.59
CA ILE A 75 1.08 3.12 6.52
C ILE A 75 -0.28 3.24 7.17
N VAL A 76 -0.31 3.22 8.50
CA VAL A 76 -1.54 3.41 9.26
C VAL A 76 -1.32 4.54 10.24
N GLU A 77 -2.06 5.62 10.06
CA GLU A 77 -2.02 6.78 10.95
C GLU A 77 -3.18 6.70 11.93
N GLU A 78 -2.84 6.66 13.21
CA GLU A 78 -3.80 6.45 14.27
C GLU A 78 -3.87 7.71 15.14
N THR A 79 -4.89 8.52 14.90
CA THR A 79 -5.15 9.70 15.71
C THR A 79 -6.60 9.61 16.17
N PHE A 80 -6.80 9.07 17.38
CA PHE A 80 -8.14 8.88 17.91
C PHE A 80 -8.99 10.14 17.70
N PRO A 81 -10.21 10.03 17.22
CA PRO A 81 -10.99 8.83 16.90
C PRO A 81 -10.88 8.36 15.44
N THR A 82 -9.90 8.81 14.68
CA THR A 82 -9.79 8.49 13.25
C THR A 82 -8.60 7.56 12.96
N VAL A 83 -8.77 6.75 11.93
CA VAL A 83 -7.71 5.89 11.41
C VAL A 83 -7.61 6.13 9.91
N LYS A 84 -6.40 6.40 9.42
CA LYS A 84 -6.14 6.55 7.99
C LYS A 84 -5.13 5.49 7.57
N ALA A 85 -5.36 4.86 6.44
CA ALA A 85 -4.45 3.84 5.95
C ALA A 85 -4.14 4.06 4.48
N SER A 86 -2.92 3.71 4.11
CA SER A 86 -2.46 3.78 2.72
C SER A 86 -1.31 2.80 2.53
N VAL A 87 -0.94 2.58 1.27
CA VAL A 87 0.27 1.85 0.93
C VAL A 87 1.12 2.78 0.08
N ALA A 88 2.35 3.01 0.51
CA ALA A 88 3.28 3.88 -0.19
C ALA A 88 4.21 3.06 -1.08
N LEU A 89 4.27 3.42 -2.36
CA LEU A 89 5.18 2.83 -3.34
C LEU A 89 6.25 3.85 -3.65
N LYS A 90 7.50 3.51 -3.42
CA LYS A 90 8.62 4.42 -3.64
C LYS A 90 9.79 3.72 -4.31
N CYS A 91 10.44 4.41 -5.24
CA CYS A 91 11.68 3.96 -5.87
C CYS A 91 12.41 5.16 -6.44
N GLY A 92 13.55 5.49 -5.87
CA GLY A 92 14.26 6.70 -6.25
C GLY A 92 13.36 7.91 -6.01
N GLY A 93 13.19 8.74 -7.05
CA GLY A 93 12.29 9.90 -6.97
C GLY A 93 10.84 9.59 -7.30
N ALA A 94 10.52 8.37 -7.75
CA ALA A 94 9.15 7.99 -8.08
C ALA A 94 8.39 7.60 -6.82
N SER A 95 7.16 8.05 -6.69
CA SER A 95 6.31 7.65 -5.56
C SER A 95 4.84 7.64 -5.98
N ARG A 96 4.09 6.73 -5.38
CA ARG A 96 2.64 6.65 -5.52
C ARG A 96 2.04 6.15 -4.22
N PHE A 97 0.77 6.47 -4.00
CA PHE A 97 0.05 6.04 -2.82
C PHE A 97 -1.23 5.34 -3.24
N ILE A 98 -1.51 4.24 -2.56
CA ILE A 98 -2.78 3.54 -2.66
C ILE A 98 -3.55 3.89 -1.40
N ILE A 99 -4.71 4.51 -1.54
CA ILE A 99 -5.49 4.99 -0.40
C ILE A 99 -6.52 3.93 -0.01
N ILE A 100 -6.58 3.64 1.28
CA ILE A 100 -7.55 2.71 1.83
C ILE A 100 -8.58 3.52 2.61
N ASN A 101 -9.83 3.47 2.16
CA ASN A 101 -10.91 4.22 2.77
C ASN A 101 -11.57 3.41 3.88
N VAL A 102 -12.21 4.10 4.82
CA VAL A 102 -12.83 3.45 5.99
C VAL A 102 -13.93 2.47 5.62
N ASN A 103 -14.55 2.64 4.46
CA ASN A 103 -15.58 1.72 3.96
C ASN A 103 -14.99 0.51 3.23
N ALA A 104 -13.68 0.28 3.38
CA ALA A 104 -12.95 -0.81 2.73
C ALA A 104 -12.90 -0.70 1.21
N THR A 105 -12.96 0.52 0.66
CA THR A 105 -12.68 0.75 -0.76
C THR A 105 -11.23 1.16 -0.94
N ILE A 106 -10.69 0.81 -2.10
CA ILE A 106 -9.30 1.06 -2.45
C ILE A 106 -9.25 2.05 -3.61
N SER A 107 -8.46 3.11 -3.45
CA SER A 107 -8.25 4.10 -4.52
C SER A 107 -6.79 4.03 -4.97
N ALA A 108 -6.59 3.61 -6.22
CA ALA A 108 -5.25 3.38 -6.77
C ALA A 108 -5.13 3.96 -8.17
N GLY A 109 -5.35 5.26 -8.28
CA GLY A 109 -5.18 5.98 -9.54
C GLY A 109 -6.33 5.82 -10.54
N GLY A 110 -7.44 5.24 -10.11
CA GLY A 110 -8.63 5.05 -10.93
C GLY A 110 -9.88 5.05 -10.07
N PRO A 111 -11.01 4.60 -10.60
CA PRO A 111 -12.23 4.50 -9.79
C PRO A 111 -12.00 3.60 -8.58
N PRO A 112 -12.53 3.97 -7.40
CA PRO A 112 -12.38 3.13 -6.22
C PRO A 112 -13.06 1.77 -6.42
N PHE A 113 -12.51 0.74 -5.81
CA PHE A 113 -13.09 -0.60 -5.83
C PHE A 113 -13.08 -1.19 -4.43
N MET A 114 -13.92 -2.18 -4.19
CA MET A 114 -14.01 -2.81 -2.88
C MET A 114 -12.81 -3.72 -2.64
N PHE A 115 -12.28 -3.69 -1.41
CA PHE A 115 -11.17 -4.58 -1.03
C PHE A 115 -11.50 -6.05 -1.32
N GLU A 116 -12.76 -6.44 -1.15
CA GLU A 116 -13.19 -7.82 -1.42
C GLU A 116 -12.92 -8.26 -2.86
N GLU A 117 -12.89 -7.33 -3.79
CA GLU A 117 -12.63 -7.66 -5.20
C GLU A 117 -11.23 -8.19 -5.42
N LEU A 118 -10.26 -7.80 -4.57
CA LEU A 118 -8.89 -8.30 -4.66
C LEU A 118 -8.82 -9.81 -4.42
N LYS A 119 -9.75 -10.35 -3.66
CA LYS A 119 -9.80 -11.79 -3.36
C LYS A 119 -10.33 -12.60 -4.52
N LYS A 120 -11.12 -11.98 -5.39
CA LYS A 120 -11.73 -12.64 -6.56
C LYS A 120 -10.85 -12.49 -7.79
N GLY A 121 -10.07 -11.44 -7.86
CA GLY A 121 -9.21 -11.14 -8.99
C GLY A 121 -8.82 -9.67 -8.94
N VAL A 122 -7.57 -9.38 -9.27
CA VAL A 122 -7.07 -8.01 -9.17
C VAL A 122 -7.67 -7.17 -10.31
N PRO A 123 -8.29 -6.02 -10.02
CA PRO A 123 -8.80 -5.14 -11.06
C PRO A 123 -7.71 -4.69 -12.03
N GLU A 124 -8.05 -4.60 -13.31
CA GLU A 124 -7.09 -4.19 -14.32
C GLU A 124 -6.52 -2.80 -14.05
N THR A 125 -7.34 -1.88 -13.54
CA THR A 125 -6.88 -0.54 -13.20
C THR A 125 -5.80 -0.56 -12.12
N PHE A 126 -5.89 -1.49 -11.17
CA PHE A 126 -4.89 -1.66 -10.13
C PHE A 126 -3.58 -2.18 -10.74
N ILE A 127 -3.67 -3.18 -11.61
CA ILE A 127 -2.50 -3.73 -12.31
C ILE A 127 -1.82 -2.65 -13.14
N ASN A 128 -2.60 -1.85 -13.87
CA ASN A 128 -2.08 -0.78 -14.70
C ASN A 128 -1.43 0.33 -13.87
N ASN A 129 -2.00 0.65 -12.72
CA ASN A 129 -1.42 1.65 -11.83
C ASN A 129 -0.03 1.20 -11.34
N ALA A 130 0.10 -0.08 -10.98
CA ALA A 130 1.38 -0.64 -10.58
C ALA A 130 2.39 -0.63 -11.74
N ALA A 131 1.92 -0.92 -12.96
CA ALA A 131 2.78 -0.88 -14.15
C ALA A 131 3.28 0.54 -14.41
N GLU A 132 2.42 1.54 -14.26
CA GLU A 132 2.81 2.94 -14.40
C GLU A 132 3.86 3.34 -13.36
N PHE A 133 3.71 2.86 -12.13
CA PHE A 133 4.71 3.10 -11.10
C PHE A 133 6.06 2.48 -11.48
N VAL A 134 6.06 1.24 -11.95
CA VAL A 134 7.30 0.56 -12.39
C VAL A 134 7.93 1.32 -13.54
N ARG A 135 7.14 1.80 -14.50
CA ARG A 135 7.61 2.65 -15.59
C ARG A 135 8.29 3.90 -15.07
N ASP A 136 7.60 4.61 -14.16
CA ASP A 136 8.10 5.86 -13.60
C ASP A 136 9.39 5.62 -12.81
N ALA A 137 9.44 4.54 -12.05
CA ALA A 137 10.63 4.15 -11.30
C ALA A 137 11.80 3.87 -12.24
N PHE A 138 11.56 3.07 -13.27
CA PHE A 138 12.59 2.73 -14.26
C PHE A 138 13.12 3.99 -14.92
N LEU A 139 12.22 4.84 -15.43
CA LEU A 139 12.64 6.05 -16.13
C LEU A 139 13.38 7.02 -15.20
N ASN A 140 12.93 7.15 -13.96
CA ASN A 140 13.57 8.03 -12.99
C ASN A 140 14.99 7.56 -12.71
N VAL A 141 15.19 6.28 -12.43
CA VAL A 141 16.50 5.72 -12.14
C VAL A 141 17.41 5.79 -13.39
N ALA A 142 16.86 5.48 -14.55
CA ALA A 142 17.63 5.51 -15.80
C ALA A 142 18.13 6.93 -16.12
N ARG A 143 17.27 7.94 -15.90
CA ARG A 143 17.62 9.34 -16.16
C ARG A 143 18.68 9.87 -15.21
N THR A 144 18.79 9.31 -14.01
CA THR A 144 19.84 9.70 -13.08
C THR A 144 21.13 8.90 -13.28
N GLY A 145 21.18 8.06 -14.33
CA GLY A 145 22.34 7.25 -14.64
C GLY A 145 22.60 6.13 -13.66
N GLY A 146 21.57 5.74 -12.92
CA GLY A 146 21.70 4.72 -11.86
C GLY A 146 22.40 5.25 -10.63
N VAL A 147 22.77 6.53 -10.61
CA VAL A 147 23.33 7.17 -9.43
C VAL A 147 22.18 7.54 -8.53
N THR A 148 21.99 6.76 -7.49
CA THR A 148 20.97 7.07 -6.52
C THR A 148 21.57 7.96 -5.46
N THR A 149 20.93 9.07 -5.24
CA THR A 149 21.14 9.80 -4.01
C THR A 149 20.50 8.95 -2.92
N LYS A 150 21.27 8.22 -2.29
CA LYS A 150 20.76 7.30 -1.27
C LYS A 150 20.07 8.02 -0.14
#